data_497c3fa5bd8cc3b25ed01a94e590660b
#
_entry.id   497c3fa5bd8cc3b25ed01a94e590660b
#
_cell.length_a   1.000
_cell.length_b   1.000
_cell.length_c   1.000
_cell.angle_alpha   90.00
_cell.angle_beta   90.00
_cell.angle_gamma   90.00
#
_symmetry.space_group_name_H-M   'P 1'
#
loop_
_entity.id
_entity.type
_entity.pdbx_description
1 polymer ?
#
loop_
_entity_poly.entity_id
_entity_poly.type
_entity_poly.pdbx_seq_one_letter_code
_entity_poly.pdbx_strand_id
1 'polypeptide(L)'
;SGGQKTRVHLAKLLLSKPDILLLDEPTNHLDIAAIEWLEDFLRSYPGAVLIISHDRYFLDRIVTKVIEIENKKSTVYNGNYSFFWQQKEINREIQQKAYEMQQKEIKHQEDVIRTLRSFNREKSIKAAESREKALDRMEKLEKPVDERAIRFSFEARRRTGEDVLQLSELSKSFGEKHLFRDLSLHVRAGDRIALIGPNGVGK
;
A
#
# COMPACT_ATOMS: atom_id res chain seq x y z
N SER A 1 15.10 -18.85 17.77
CA SER A 1 15.00 -17.55 17.14
C SER A 1 13.58 -16.98 17.31
N GLY A 2 13.40 -15.65 17.28
CA GLY A 2 12.08 -15.03 17.44
C GLY A 2 11.05 -15.60 16.47
N GLY A 3 11.41 -15.77 15.21
CA GLY A 3 10.51 -16.32 14.18
C GLY A 3 10.04 -17.77 14.43
N GLN A 4 10.81 -18.60 15.11
CA GLN A 4 10.36 -19.95 15.48
C GLN A 4 9.27 -19.91 16.56
N LYS A 5 9.37 -19.01 17.54
CA LYS A 5 8.34 -18.83 18.54
C LYS A 5 7.03 -18.34 17.93
N THR A 6 7.09 -17.38 17.02
CA THR A 6 5.92 -16.86 16.30
C THR A 6 5.20 -17.95 15.53
N ARG A 7 5.93 -18.83 14.82
CA ARG A 7 5.34 -19.97 14.10
C ARG A 7 4.64 -20.95 15.02
N VAL A 8 5.24 -21.28 16.19
CA VAL A 8 4.64 -22.18 17.16
C VAL A 8 3.35 -21.57 17.75
N HIS A 9 3.36 -20.28 18.04
CA HIS A 9 2.15 -19.58 18.53
C HIS A 9 1.05 -19.55 17.47
N LEU A 10 1.42 -19.25 16.21
CA LEU A 10 0.47 -19.28 15.10
C LEU A 10 -0.14 -20.68 14.93
N ALA A 11 0.69 -21.73 14.87
CA ALA A 11 0.21 -23.11 14.78
C ALA A 11 -0.73 -23.50 15.93
N LYS A 12 -0.40 -23.11 17.17
CA LYS A 12 -1.25 -23.35 18.33
C LYS A 12 -2.59 -22.63 18.21
N LEU A 13 -2.59 -21.37 17.77
CA LEU A 13 -3.80 -20.58 17.56
C LEU A 13 -4.69 -21.22 16.48
N LEU A 14 -4.12 -21.62 15.35
CA LEU A 14 -4.85 -22.24 14.25
C LEU A 14 -5.46 -23.61 14.65
N LEU A 15 -4.75 -24.38 15.46
CA LEU A 15 -5.25 -25.66 15.98
C LEU A 15 -6.41 -25.51 16.97
N SER A 16 -6.51 -24.38 17.66
CA SER A 16 -7.62 -24.12 18.60
C SER A 16 -8.96 -23.82 17.91
N LYS A 17 -8.94 -23.56 16.59
CA LYS A 17 -10.11 -23.30 15.74
C LYS A 17 -11.15 -22.35 16.36
N PRO A 18 -10.77 -21.12 16.75
CA PRO A 18 -11.71 -20.16 17.31
C PRO A 18 -12.74 -19.70 16.27
N ASP A 19 -13.90 -19.24 16.68
CA ASP A 19 -14.93 -18.71 15.77
C ASP A 19 -14.46 -17.45 15.01
N ILE A 20 -13.57 -16.66 15.65
CA ILE A 20 -12.99 -15.45 15.06
C ILE A 20 -11.48 -15.50 15.21
N LEU A 21 -10.76 -15.37 14.12
CA LEU A 21 -9.32 -15.35 14.05
C LEU A 21 -8.83 -13.93 13.73
N LEU A 22 -8.01 -13.34 14.60
CA LEU A 22 -7.40 -12.03 14.39
C LEU A 22 -5.91 -12.20 14.12
N LEU A 23 -5.45 -11.79 12.95
CA LEU A 23 -4.07 -11.93 12.51
C LEU A 23 -3.49 -10.55 12.15
N ASP A 24 -2.38 -10.22 12.81
CA ASP A 24 -1.62 -9.00 12.53
C ASP A 24 -0.26 -9.39 11.92
N GLU A 25 -0.04 -8.99 10.66
CA GLU A 25 1.15 -9.29 9.86
C GLU A 25 1.58 -10.78 9.91
N PRO A 26 0.68 -11.74 9.61
CA PRO A 26 0.95 -13.17 9.82
C PRO A 26 2.02 -13.73 8.89
N THR A 27 2.31 -13.07 7.78
CA THR A 27 3.35 -13.46 6.81
C THR A 27 4.76 -13.11 7.27
N ASN A 28 4.91 -12.24 8.26
CA ASN A 28 6.21 -11.83 8.74
C ASN A 28 7.01 -13.04 9.29
N HIS A 29 8.25 -13.14 8.85
CA HIS A 29 9.19 -14.21 9.22
C HIS A 29 8.81 -15.63 8.73
N LEU A 30 7.80 -15.77 7.88
CA LEU A 30 7.50 -17.01 7.19
C LEU A 30 8.35 -17.12 5.90
N ASP A 31 8.65 -18.35 5.50
CA ASP A 31 9.17 -18.64 4.18
C ASP A 31 8.01 -18.90 3.21
N ILE A 32 8.31 -18.97 1.93
CA ILE A 32 7.30 -19.12 0.87
C ILE A 32 6.39 -20.32 1.12
N ALA A 33 6.98 -21.47 1.45
CA ALA A 33 6.20 -22.70 1.72
C ALA A 33 5.24 -22.55 2.91
N ALA A 34 5.67 -21.84 3.97
CA ALA A 34 4.82 -21.57 5.13
C ALA A 34 3.70 -20.56 4.81
N ILE A 35 3.96 -19.59 3.92
CA ILE A 35 2.94 -18.64 3.44
C ILE A 35 1.89 -19.38 2.62
N GLU A 36 2.30 -20.20 1.66
CA GLU A 36 1.39 -21.01 0.83
C GLU A 36 0.51 -21.92 1.69
N TRP A 37 1.11 -22.61 2.67
CA TRP A 37 0.34 -23.42 3.62
C TRP A 37 -0.68 -22.59 4.42
N LEU A 38 -0.29 -21.38 4.87
CA LEU A 38 -1.18 -20.49 5.62
C LEU A 38 -2.32 -19.98 4.73
N GLU A 39 -2.05 -19.65 3.47
CA GLU A 39 -3.07 -19.26 2.50
C GLU A 39 -4.13 -20.35 2.33
N ASP A 40 -3.71 -21.60 2.12
CA ASP A 40 -4.62 -22.72 1.93
C ASP A 40 -5.43 -23.03 3.20
N PHE A 41 -4.79 -22.93 4.37
CA PHE A 41 -5.47 -23.08 5.64
C PHE A 41 -6.55 -22.01 5.84
N LEU A 42 -6.22 -20.73 5.64
CA LEU A 42 -7.15 -19.62 5.86
C LEU A 42 -8.30 -19.61 4.85
N ARG A 43 -8.03 -20.04 3.61
CA ARG A 43 -9.08 -20.18 2.57
C ARG A 43 -10.14 -21.22 2.95
N SER A 44 -9.76 -22.27 3.62
CA SER A 44 -10.66 -23.34 4.07
C SER A 44 -11.17 -23.15 5.51
N TYR A 45 -10.81 -22.04 6.16
CA TYR A 45 -11.17 -21.78 7.54
C TYR A 45 -12.67 -21.51 7.69
N PRO A 46 -13.39 -22.25 8.58
CA PRO A 46 -14.85 -22.13 8.68
C PRO A 46 -15.31 -20.90 9.47
N GLY A 47 -14.45 -20.33 10.31
CA GLY A 47 -14.75 -19.14 11.12
C GLY A 47 -14.48 -17.82 10.40
N ALA A 48 -14.75 -16.71 11.05
CA ALA A 48 -14.40 -15.38 10.54
C ALA A 48 -12.92 -15.11 10.72
N VAL A 49 -12.29 -14.50 9.72
CA VAL A 49 -10.88 -14.12 9.77
C VAL A 49 -10.75 -12.62 9.51
N LEU A 50 -10.10 -11.92 10.43
CA LEU A 50 -9.69 -10.52 10.27
C LEU A 50 -8.17 -10.44 10.18
N ILE A 51 -7.67 -9.90 9.08
CA ILE A 51 -6.23 -9.85 8.78
C ILE A 51 -5.80 -8.41 8.59
N ILE A 52 -4.70 -8.04 9.22
CA ILE A 52 -3.94 -6.83 8.94
C ILE A 52 -2.64 -7.30 8.27
N SER A 53 -2.38 -6.85 7.04
CA SER A 53 -1.13 -7.19 6.33
C SER A 53 -0.78 -6.15 5.28
N HIS A 54 0.52 -6.00 5.01
CA HIS A 54 1.05 -5.23 3.89
C HIS A 54 1.33 -6.10 2.64
N ASP A 55 1.19 -7.40 2.75
CA ASP A 55 1.38 -8.34 1.65
C ASP A 55 0.13 -8.41 0.76
N ARG A 56 0.18 -7.67 -0.34
CA ARG A 56 -0.94 -7.56 -1.30
C ARG A 56 -1.29 -8.90 -1.95
N TYR A 57 -0.28 -9.74 -2.23
CA TYR A 57 -0.49 -11.05 -2.87
C TYR A 57 -1.19 -12.01 -1.92
N PHE A 58 -0.77 -12.03 -0.67
CA PHE A 58 -1.41 -12.80 0.38
C PHE A 58 -2.88 -12.37 0.59
N LEU A 59 -3.12 -11.07 0.73
CA LEU A 59 -4.48 -10.55 0.89
C LEU A 59 -5.37 -10.88 -0.31
N ASP A 60 -4.86 -10.71 -1.53
CA ASP A 60 -5.66 -10.92 -2.75
C ASP A 60 -6.21 -12.34 -2.90
N ARG A 61 -5.48 -13.33 -2.35
CA ARG A 61 -5.85 -14.74 -2.40
C ARG A 61 -6.86 -15.18 -1.34
N ILE A 62 -6.96 -14.43 -0.24
CA ILE A 62 -7.70 -14.90 0.95
C ILE A 62 -8.93 -14.02 1.22
N VAL A 63 -8.80 -12.68 1.08
CA VAL A 63 -9.85 -11.79 1.54
C VAL A 63 -11.02 -11.71 0.57
N THR A 64 -12.21 -11.65 1.12
CA THR A 64 -13.48 -11.44 0.40
C THR A 64 -14.07 -10.05 0.64
N LYS A 65 -13.52 -9.34 1.64
CA LYS A 65 -13.85 -7.96 1.98
C LYS A 65 -12.60 -7.23 2.41
N VAL A 66 -12.52 -5.94 2.07
CA VAL A 66 -11.46 -5.04 2.52
C VAL A 66 -12.09 -3.89 3.28
N ILE A 67 -11.58 -3.58 4.46
CA ILE A 67 -11.95 -2.41 5.25
C ILE A 67 -10.79 -1.43 5.17
N GLU A 68 -11.02 -0.32 4.50
CA GLU A 68 -10.06 0.77 4.44
C GLU A 68 -10.33 1.77 5.56
N ILE A 69 -9.30 2.16 6.27
CA ILE A 69 -9.36 3.21 7.29
C ILE A 69 -8.45 4.35 6.84
N GLU A 70 -9.07 5.44 6.38
CA GLU A 70 -8.36 6.60 5.88
C GLU A 70 -9.06 7.88 6.34
N ASN A 71 -8.32 8.93 6.70
CA ASN A 71 -8.86 10.23 7.11
C ASN A 71 -9.97 10.14 8.18
N LYS A 72 -9.79 9.28 9.18
CA LYS A 72 -10.75 9.01 10.28
C LYS A 72 -12.11 8.45 9.81
N LYS A 73 -12.19 7.97 8.59
CA LYS A 73 -13.36 7.30 8.02
C LYS A 73 -13.02 5.86 7.70
N SER A 74 -14.03 4.98 7.78
CA SER A 74 -13.88 3.59 7.35
C SER A 74 -14.79 3.34 6.15
N THR A 75 -14.25 2.66 5.15
CA THR A 75 -15.00 2.25 3.95
C THR A 75 -14.85 0.76 3.75
N VAL A 76 -15.95 0.08 3.44
CA VAL A 76 -15.98 -1.37 3.22
C VAL A 76 -16.13 -1.63 1.72
N TYR A 77 -15.23 -2.46 1.20
CA TYR A 77 -15.27 -2.94 -0.18
C TYR A 77 -15.55 -4.45 -0.17
N ASN A 78 -16.59 -4.88 -0.89
CA ASN A 78 -16.92 -6.30 -1.04
C ASN A 78 -16.17 -6.86 -2.24
N GLY A 79 -15.07 -7.55 -2.00
CA GLY A 79 -14.17 -8.11 -3.01
C GLY A 79 -12.80 -8.40 -2.44
N ASN A 80 -11.91 -8.91 -3.28
CA ASN A 80 -10.51 -9.14 -2.95
C ASN A 80 -9.70 -7.83 -2.96
N TYR A 81 -8.41 -7.93 -2.68
CA TYR A 81 -7.53 -6.75 -2.63
C TYR A 81 -7.41 -6.03 -3.98
N SER A 82 -7.35 -6.77 -5.10
CA SER A 82 -7.28 -6.20 -6.44
C SER A 82 -8.54 -5.40 -6.78
N PHE A 83 -9.72 -5.92 -6.43
CA PHE A 83 -10.99 -5.20 -6.60
C PHE A 83 -11.03 -3.90 -5.77
N PHE A 84 -10.63 -3.99 -4.49
CA PHE A 84 -10.50 -2.81 -3.63
C PHE A 84 -9.63 -1.73 -4.27
N TRP A 85 -8.44 -2.13 -4.74
CA TRP A 85 -7.49 -1.19 -5.34
C TRP A 85 -8.05 -0.49 -6.57
N GLN A 86 -8.71 -1.23 -7.46
CA GLN A 86 -9.37 -0.66 -8.64
C GLN A 86 -10.47 0.33 -8.25
N GLN A 87 -11.33 -0.02 -7.29
CA GLN A 87 -12.39 0.87 -6.81
C GLN A 87 -11.83 2.13 -6.14
N LYS A 88 -10.78 2.00 -5.36
CA LYS A 88 -10.08 3.15 -4.75
C LYS A 88 -9.55 4.12 -5.82
N GLU A 89 -8.90 3.59 -6.86
CA GLU A 89 -8.39 4.40 -7.97
C GLU A 89 -9.52 5.15 -8.71
N ILE A 90 -10.61 4.47 -9.05
CA ILE A 90 -11.78 5.06 -9.69
C ILE A 90 -12.39 6.17 -8.81
N ASN A 91 -12.59 5.88 -7.52
CA ASN A 91 -13.14 6.86 -6.59
C ASN A 91 -12.24 8.10 -6.45
N ARG A 92 -10.93 7.90 -6.43
CA ARG A 92 -9.94 8.97 -6.39
C ARG A 92 -10.00 9.85 -7.64
N GLU A 93 -10.11 9.26 -8.83
CA GLU A 93 -10.27 10.02 -10.07
C GLU A 93 -11.56 10.84 -10.07
N ILE A 94 -12.66 10.26 -9.60
CA ILE A 94 -13.95 10.96 -9.50
C ILE A 94 -13.83 12.14 -8.54
N GLN A 95 -13.25 11.95 -7.36
CA GLN A 95 -13.04 13.01 -6.38
C GLN A 95 -12.13 14.11 -6.91
N GLN A 96 -11.05 13.76 -7.61
CA GLN A 96 -10.14 14.71 -8.21
C GLN A 96 -10.85 15.55 -9.28
N LYS A 97 -11.61 14.94 -10.17
CA LYS A 97 -12.39 15.64 -11.19
C LYS A 97 -13.44 16.56 -10.56
N ALA A 98 -14.15 16.09 -9.54
CA ALA A 98 -15.16 16.90 -8.82
C ALA A 98 -14.50 18.12 -8.15
N TYR A 99 -13.37 17.93 -7.50
CA TYR A 99 -12.60 19.03 -6.91
C TYR A 99 -12.15 20.04 -7.96
N GLU A 100 -11.59 19.59 -9.08
CA GLU A 100 -11.14 20.47 -10.16
C GLU A 100 -12.29 21.27 -10.79
N MET A 101 -13.44 20.61 -10.99
CA MET A 101 -14.64 21.29 -11.50
C MET A 101 -15.13 22.36 -10.50
N GLN A 102 -15.18 22.03 -9.21
CA GLN A 102 -15.56 23.00 -8.18
C GLN A 102 -14.58 24.18 -8.12
N GLN A 103 -13.27 23.94 -8.21
CA GLN A 103 -12.26 25.00 -8.21
C GLN A 103 -12.42 25.92 -9.43
N LYS A 104 -12.73 25.40 -10.61
CA LYS A 104 -13.03 26.20 -11.82
C LYS A 104 -14.28 27.03 -11.63
N GLU A 105 -15.32 26.48 -11.03
CA GLU A 105 -16.58 27.22 -10.75
C GLU A 105 -16.34 28.33 -9.72
N ILE A 106 -15.62 28.04 -8.63
CA ILE A 106 -15.27 29.04 -7.63
C ILE A 106 -14.53 30.21 -8.29
N LYS A 107 -13.51 29.92 -9.07
CA LYS A 107 -12.72 30.95 -9.77
C LYS A 107 -13.59 31.75 -10.74
N HIS A 108 -14.47 31.09 -11.48
CA HIS A 108 -15.40 31.79 -12.38
C HIS A 108 -16.33 32.73 -11.61
N GLN A 109 -16.90 32.29 -10.49
CA GLN A 109 -17.76 33.13 -9.65
C GLN A 109 -16.99 34.31 -9.06
N GLU A 110 -15.74 34.11 -8.61
CA GLU A 110 -14.87 35.20 -8.14
C GLU A 110 -14.58 36.23 -9.22
N ASP A 111 -14.34 35.83 -10.47
CA ASP A 111 -14.14 36.74 -11.60
C ASP A 111 -15.39 37.52 -11.95
N VAL A 112 -16.58 36.87 -11.92
CA VAL A 112 -17.88 37.54 -12.10
C VAL A 112 -18.13 38.56 -10.99
N ILE A 113 -17.88 38.22 -9.75
CA ILE A 113 -18.00 39.11 -8.59
C ILE A 113 -17.10 40.34 -8.77
N ARG A 114 -15.83 40.11 -9.18
CA ARG A 114 -14.86 41.18 -9.45
C ARG A 114 -15.36 42.12 -10.53
N THR A 115 -15.90 41.57 -11.63
CA THR A 115 -16.47 42.37 -12.74
C THR A 115 -17.69 43.16 -12.31
N LEU A 116 -18.61 42.56 -11.54
CA LEU A 116 -19.80 43.27 -11.04
C LEU A 116 -19.43 44.42 -10.13
N ARG A 117 -18.42 44.26 -9.27
CA ARG A 117 -17.91 45.33 -8.40
C ARG A 117 -17.26 46.50 -9.18
N SER A 118 -16.58 46.18 -10.32
CA SER A 118 -15.93 47.23 -11.14
C SER A 118 -16.92 48.19 -11.78
N PHE A 119 -18.18 47.80 -11.99
CA PHE A 119 -19.22 48.70 -12.54
C PHE A 119 -19.69 49.76 -11.58
N ASN A 120 -19.40 49.69 -10.29
CA ASN A 120 -19.69 50.63 -9.24
C ASN A 120 -21.15 51.17 -9.22
N ARG A 121 -22.10 50.36 -9.64
CA ARG A 121 -23.53 50.64 -9.62
C ARG A 121 -24.20 49.89 -8.47
N GLU A 122 -25.11 50.52 -7.73
CA GLU A 122 -25.78 49.94 -6.56
C GLU A 122 -26.38 48.53 -6.88
N LYS A 123 -27.04 48.39 -8.02
CA LYS A 123 -27.63 47.13 -8.46
C LYS A 123 -26.55 46.03 -8.71
N SER A 124 -25.41 46.42 -9.25
CA SER A 124 -24.28 45.48 -9.51
C SER A 124 -23.60 45.09 -8.19
N ILE A 125 -23.48 45.98 -7.25
CA ILE A 125 -22.93 45.70 -5.92
C ILE A 125 -23.83 44.69 -5.16
N LYS A 126 -25.16 44.93 -5.14
CA LYS A 126 -26.10 43.97 -4.52
C LYS A 126 -26.06 42.58 -5.16
N ALA A 127 -25.87 42.50 -6.50
CA ALA A 127 -25.71 41.25 -7.21
C ALA A 127 -24.38 40.55 -6.85
N ALA A 128 -23.29 41.29 -6.69
CA ALA A 128 -22.01 40.77 -6.24
C ALA A 128 -22.09 40.18 -4.81
N GLU A 129 -22.68 40.93 -3.86
CA GLU A 129 -22.88 40.46 -2.50
C GLU A 129 -23.74 39.19 -2.40
N SER A 130 -24.78 39.10 -3.22
CA SER A 130 -25.61 37.85 -3.29
C SER A 130 -24.80 36.67 -3.74
N ARG A 131 -23.92 36.83 -4.73
CA ARG A 131 -23.06 35.75 -5.23
C ARG A 131 -21.97 35.37 -4.21
N GLU A 132 -21.39 36.33 -3.50
CA GLU A 132 -20.44 36.07 -2.42
C GLU A 132 -21.08 35.24 -1.32
N LYS A 133 -22.29 35.60 -0.87
CA LYS A 133 -23.03 34.80 0.11
C LYS A 133 -23.36 33.41 -0.37
N ALA A 134 -23.60 33.21 -1.67
CA ALA A 134 -23.79 31.89 -2.26
C ALA A 134 -22.49 31.07 -2.26
N LEU A 135 -21.36 31.72 -2.61
CA LEU A 135 -20.05 31.10 -2.61
C LEU A 135 -19.59 30.70 -1.19
N ASP A 136 -19.85 31.55 -0.20
CA ASP A 136 -19.53 31.28 1.22
C ASP A 136 -20.34 30.12 1.80
N ARG A 137 -21.57 29.89 1.30
CA ARG A 137 -22.43 28.78 1.71
C ARG A 137 -22.11 27.47 0.97
N MET A 138 -21.29 27.54 -0.08
CA MET A 138 -20.90 26.34 -0.84
C MET A 138 -20.00 25.46 0.00
N GLU A 139 -20.38 24.20 0.17
CA GLU A 139 -19.53 23.20 0.79
C GLU A 139 -18.28 22.97 -0.08
N LYS A 140 -17.13 23.35 0.45
CA LYS A 140 -15.86 23.20 -0.28
C LYS A 140 -15.35 21.79 -0.16
N LEU A 141 -15.14 21.16 -1.31
CA LEU A 141 -14.53 19.83 -1.35
C LEU A 141 -13.06 19.90 -0.91
N GLU A 142 -12.67 18.96 -0.08
CA GLU A 142 -11.26 18.83 0.29
C GLU A 142 -10.46 18.29 -0.91
N LYS A 143 -9.27 18.84 -1.09
CA LYS A 143 -8.37 18.33 -2.12
C LYS A 143 -8.02 16.87 -1.79
N PRO A 144 -8.21 15.91 -2.72
CA PRO A 144 -7.77 14.54 -2.50
C PRO A 144 -6.29 14.52 -2.12
N VAL A 145 -5.96 13.73 -1.10
CA VAL A 145 -4.57 13.59 -0.65
C VAL A 145 -3.77 12.94 -1.77
N ASP A 146 -2.82 13.66 -2.29
CA ASP A 146 -1.88 13.12 -3.26
C ASP A 146 -0.87 12.26 -2.48
N GLU A 147 -0.97 10.95 -2.60
CA GLU A 147 0.08 10.04 -2.13
C GLU A 147 1.32 10.31 -2.98
N ARG A 148 2.04 11.35 -2.62
CA ARG A 148 3.31 11.65 -3.28
C ARG A 148 4.23 10.47 -3.07
N ALA A 149 4.41 9.69 -4.12
CA ALA A 149 5.44 8.67 -4.13
C ALA A 149 6.76 9.34 -3.72
N ILE A 150 7.30 8.95 -2.58
CA ILE A 150 8.61 9.44 -2.14
C ILE A 150 9.58 8.97 -3.22
N ARG A 151 10.12 9.90 -3.99
CA ARG A 151 11.14 9.61 -4.99
C ARG A 151 12.50 9.76 -4.33
N PHE A 152 13.13 8.64 -4.07
CA PHE A 152 14.54 8.63 -3.70
C PHE A 152 15.39 8.65 -4.96
N SER A 153 16.28 9.64 -5.08
CA SER A 153 17.32 9.65 -6.09
C SER A 153 18.63 9.32 -5.42
N PHE A 154 19.25 8.21 -5.79
CA PHE A 154 20.57 7.84 -5.33
C PHE A 154 21.56 8.10 -6.46
N GLU A 155 22.45 9.06 -6.25
CA GLU A 155 23.57 9.29 -7.16
C GLU A 155 24.78 8.48 -6.70
N ALA A 156 25.28 7.62 -7.58
CA ALA A 156 26.50 6.88 -7.30
C ALA A 156 27.70 7.85 -7.26
N ARG A 157 28.36 7.98 -6.13
CA ARG A 157 29.58 8.81 -5.99
C ARG A 157 30.74 8.32 -6.84
N ARG A 158 30.79 7.01 -7.14
CA ARG A 158 31.77 6.39 -8.03
C ARG A 158 31.08 5.33 -8.86
N ARG A 159 31.38 5.26 -10.15
CA ARG A 159 31.00 4.11 -10.97
C ARG A 159 31.86 2.93 -10.54
N THR A 160 31.24 1.84 -10.14
CA THR A 160 31.88 0.53 -10.02
C THR A 160 32.27 0.05 -11.43
N GLY A 161 33.29 -0.80 -11.52
CA GLY A 161 33.59 -1.50 -12.78
C GLY A 161 32.39 -2.32 -13.26
N GLU A 162 32.49 -2.91 -14.43
CA GLU A 162 31.46 -3.78 -14.99
C GLU A 162 31.22 -5.02 -14.11
N ASP A 163 32.30 -5.57 -13.55
CA ASP A 163 32.29 -6.69 -12.60
C ASP A 163 32.24 -6.15 -11.17
N VAL A 164 31.13 -6.44 -10.48
CA VAL A 164 30.85 -5.93 -9.13
C VAL A 164 31.25 -6.92 -8.04
N LEU A 165 30.94 -8.21 -8.25
CA LEU A 165 31.23 -9.27 -7.30
C LEU A 165 31.48 -10.59 -8.05
N GLN A 166 32.56 -11.26 -7.75
CA GLN A 166 32.83 -12.61 -8.20
C GLN A 166 33.07 -13.52 -7.01
N LEU A 167 32.25 -14.56 -6.90
CA LEU A 167 32.40 -15.63 -5.93
C LEU A 167 32.81 -16.89 -6.68
N SER A 168 33.80 -17.62 -6.16
CA SER A 168 34.25 -18.87 -6.71
C SER A 168 34.30 -19.91 -5.60
N GLU A 169 33.55 -20.99 -5.78
CA GLU A 169 33.51 -22.17 -4.90
C GLU A 169 33.33 -21.84 -3.41
N LEU A 170 32.54 -20.79 -3.13
CA LEU A 170 32.28 -20.35 -1.78
C LEU A 170 31.46 -21.38 -1.01
N SER A 171 31.95 -21.80 0.13
CA SER A 171 31.28 -22.77 1.01
C SER A 171 31.24 -22.23 2.44
N LYS A 172 30.17 -22.50 3.18
CA LYS A 172 30.02 -22.10 4.57
C LYS A 172 29.41 -23.18 5.43
N SER A 173 30.02 -23.37 6.60
CA SER A 173 29.55 -24.28 7.64
C SER A 173 29.63 -23.61 9.02
N PHE A 174 28.78 -24.02 9.95
CA PHE A 174 28.87 -23.69 11.35
C PHE A 174 28.88 -25.01 12.15
N GLY A 175 30.03 -25.38 12.69
CA GLY A 175 30.24 -26.71 13.28
C GLY A 175 29.94 -27.81 12.25
N GLU A 176 29.10 -28.76 12.61
CA GLU A 176 28.67 -29.85 11.71
C GLU A 176 27.59 -29.44 10.69
N LYS A 177 26.98 -28.27 10.88
CA LYS A 177 25.92 -27.80 9.99
C LYS A 177 26.51 -27.12 8.77
N HIS A 178 26.42 -27.77 7.62
CA HIS A 178 26.71 -27.16 6.31
C HIS A 178 25.54 -26.27 5.89
N LEU A 179 25.80 -25.03 5.48
CA LEU A 179 24.80 -24.10 4.97
C LEU A 179 24.72 -24.20 3.45
N PHE A 180 25.83 -24.05 2.77
CA PHE A 180 25.93 -24.18 1.31
C PHE A 180 27.36 -24.57 0.93
N ARG A 181 27.51 -25.16 -0.26
CA ARG A 181 28.78 -25.60 -0.84
C ARG A 181 28.89 -25.11 -2.28
N ASP A 182 30.12 -24.85 -2.70
CA ASP A 182 30.53 -24.62 -4.09
C ASP A 182 29.70 -23.52 -4.81
N LEU A 183 29.28 -22.48 -4.06
CA LEU A 183 28.58 -21.35 -4.64
C LEU A 183 29.54 -20.53 -5.50
N SER A 184 29.32 -20.52 -6.79
CA SER A 184 29.99 -19.64 -7.74
C SER A 184 28.97 -18.70 -8.36
N LEU A 185 29.26 -17.41 -8.29
CA LEU A 185 28.37 -16.35 -8.76
C LEU A 185 29.19 -15.18 -9.29
N HIS A 186 28.81 -14.69 -10.45
CA HIS A 186 29.36 -13.48 -11.03
C HIS A 186 28.26 -12.43 -11.15
N VAL A 187 28.45 -11.27 -10.51
CA VAL A 187 27.48 -10.18 -10.48
C VAL A 187 28.07 -9.01 -11.24
N ARG A 188 27.36 -8.51 -12.22
CA ARG A 188 27.72 -7.36 -13.04
C ARG A 188 26.91 -6.11 -12.66
N ALA A 189 27.42 -4.97 -13.04
CA ALA A 189 26.71 -3.71 -12.87
C ALA A 189 25.35 -3.73 -13.59
N GLY A 190 24.28 -3.51 -12.84
CA GLY A 190 22.90 -3.56 -13.37
C GLY A 190 22.15 -4.88 -13.12
N ASP A 191 22.81 -5.93 -12.67
CA ASP A 191 22.16 -7.19 -12.29
C ASP A 191 21.19 -6.98 -11.11
N ARG A 192 20.09 -7.71 -11.13
CA ARG A 192 19.10 -7.79 -10.05
C ARG A 192 18.97 -9.24 -9.64
N ILE A 193 19.51 -9.59 -8.47
CA ILE A 193 19.61 -10.97 -8.00
C ILE A 193 18.69 -11.16 -6.80
N ALA A 194 17.81 -12.17 -6.87
CA ALA A 194 17.00 -12.62 -5.75
C ALA A 194 17.66 -13.83 -5.07
N LEU A 195 17.85 -13.74 -3.75
CA LEU A 195 18.32 -14.87 -2.94
C LEU A 195 17.11 -15.52 -2.27
N ILE A 196 16.79 -16.74 -2.70
CA ILE A 196 15.60 -17.48 -2.25
C ILE A 196 16.05 -18.76 -1.50
N GLY A 197 15.26 -19.16 -0.53
CA GLY A 197 15.48 -20.41 0.21
C GLY A 197 14.70 -20.49 1.51
N PRO A 198 14.53 -21.68 2.10
CA PRO A 198 13.87 -21.86 3.38
C PRO A 198 14.53 -21.06 4.50
N ASN A 199 13.82 -20.84 5.59
CA ASN A 199 14.38 -20.18 6.75
C ASN A 199 15.43 -21.06 7.44
N GLY A 200 16.56 -20.46 7.84
CA GLY A 200 17.65 -21.15 8.55
C GLY A 200 18.68 -21.83 7.66
N VAL A 201 18.63 -21.64 6.33
CA VAL A 201 19.65 -22.15 5.38
C VAL A 201 20.85 -21.23 5.18
N GLY A 202 20.88 -20.08 5.85
CA GLY A 202 22.05 -19.18 5.79
C GLY A 202 21.99 -18.07 4.76
N LYS A 203 20.80 -17.73 4.27
CA LYS A 203 20.56 -16.55 3.41
C LYS A 203 20.59 -15.26 4.19
#